data_ffd51e9cf6ac400ee942e7bd47e02c95
#
_entry.id   ffd51e9cf6ac400ee942e7bd47e02c95
#
_cell.length_a   1.000
_cell.length_b   1.000
_cell.length_c   1.000
_cell.angle_alpha   90.00
_cell.angle_beta   90.00
_cell.angle_gamma   90.00
#
_symmetry.space_group_name_H-M   'P 1'
#
loop_
_entity.id
_entity.type
_entity.pdbx_description
1 polymer ?
#
loop_
_entity_poly.entity_id
_entity_poly.type
_entity_poly.pdbx_seq_one_letter_code
_entity_poly.pdbx_strand_id
1 'polypeptide(L)'
;MTAKFSAAFVVAALLSLAAALGAAGRRPLPWEKNQLLIGQALYRENCVVCHDVDSARSKKLGPSFYHLFQRDRMPIANARPNREYIKVRIRFGGPLMPAFRRKLTDADIDTLIDYMASK
;
A
#
# COMPACT_ATOMS: atom_id res chain seq x y z
N MET A 1 16.86 -12.24 54.96
CA MET A 1 15.81 -12.79 54.05
C MET A 1 16.19 -12.43 52.62
N THR A 2 16.80 -13.36 51.87
CA THR A 2 17.20 -13.16 50.48
C THR A 2 16.07 -13.65 49.58
N ALA A 3 15.37 -12.72 48.95
CA ALA A 3 14.34 -13.04 47.99
C ALA A 3 14.96 -13.73 46.75
N LYS A 4 14.74 -15.04 46.60
CA LYS A 4 15.10 -15.78 45.39
C LYS A 4 14.08 -15.43 44.33
N PHE A 5 14.34 -14.38 43.53
CA PHE A 5 13.57 -14.14 42.33
C PHE A 5 13.81 -15.30 41.34
N SER A 6 12.78 -16.04 41.00
CA SER A 6 12.88 -17.16 40.08
C SER A 6 13.30 -16.64 38.71
N ALA A 7 14.30 -17.27 38.09
CA ALA A 7 14.77 -16.93 36.72
C ALA A 7 13.64 -16.87 35.68
N ALA A 8 12.56 -17.62 35.91
CA ALA A 8 11.37 -17.60 35.07
C ALA A 8 10.67 -16.22 35.01
N PHE A 9 10.65 -15.46 36.12
CA PHE A 9 10.07 -14.12 36.16
C PHE A 9 10.87 -13.10 35.35
N VAL A 10 12.21 -13.21 35.41
CA VAL A 10 13.10 -12.31 34.67
C VAL A 10 13.00 -12.55 33.17
N VAL A 11 12.93 -13.82 32.74
CA VAL A 11 12.78 -14.18 31.32
C VAL A 11 11.41 -13.71 30.77
N ALA A 12 10.34 -13.90 31.54
CA ALA A 12 9.00 -13.44 31.13
C ALA A 12 8.92 -11.92 30.99
N ALA A 13 9.57 -11.16 31.89
CA ALA A 13 9.62 -9.70 31.81
C ALA A 13 10.43 -9.20 30.60
N LEU A 14 11.54 -9.85 30.27
CA LEU A 14 12.36 -9.52 29.10
C LEU A 14 11.65 -9.82 27.77
N LEU A 15 10.90 -10.93 27.69
CA LEU A 15 10.11 -11.28 26.51
C LEU A 15 8.94 -10.29 26.30
N SER A 16 8.30 -9.83 27.37
CA SER A 16 7.23 -8.83 27.31
C SER A 16 7.74 -7.46 26.86
N LEU A 17 8.94 -7.06 27.27
CA LEU A 17 9.55 -5.79 26.87
C LEU A 17 9.96 -5.82 25.39
N ALA A 18 10.48 -6.94 24.90
CA ALA A 18 10.82 -7.11 23.47
C ALA A 18 9.58 -7.03 22.55
N ALA A 19 8.45 -7.58 22.99
CA ALA A 19 7.18 -7.49 22.25
C ALA A 19 6.63 -6.06 22.19
N ALA A 20 6.80 -5.26 23.24
CA ALA A 20 6.36 -3.87 23.28
C ALA A 20 7.20 -2.95 22.36
N LEU A 21 8.50 -3.22 22.20
CA LEU A 21 9.38 -2.47 21.30
C LEU A 21 9.13 -2.76 19.82
N GLY A 22 8.61 -3.94 19.48
CA GLY A 22 8.25 -4.32 18.10
C GLY A 22 6.96 -3.70 17.57
N ALA A 23 6.09 -3.18 18.46
CA ALA A 23 4.80 -2.59 18.08
C ALA A 23 4.87 -1.06 17.82
N ALA A 24 6.00 -0.41 18.03
CA ALA A 24 6.19 0.98 17.65
C ALA A 24 6.23 1.08 16.13
N GLY A 25 5.14 1.55 15.50
CA GLY A 25 5.02 1.71 14.06
C GLY A 25 6.25 2.43 13.51
N ARG A 26 6.98 1.75 12.60
CA ARG A 26 8.20 2.29 11.99
C ARG A 26 7.89 3.64 11.34
N ARG A 27 8.58 4.69 11.78
CA ARG A 27 8.48 5.98 11.08
C ARG A 27 9.07 5.82 9.68
N PRO A 28 8.33 6.20 8.62
CA PRO A 28 8.86 6.12 7.27
C PRO A 28 10.12 6.99 7.13
N LEU A 29 11.10 6.48 6.43
CA LEU A 29 12.33 7.20 6.14
C LEU A 29 12.05 8.40 5.21
N PRO A 30 12.88 9.46 5.22
CA PRO A 30 12.64 10.64 4.39
C PRO A 30 12.46 10.33 2.90
N TRP A 31 13.19 9.37 2.35
CA TRP A 31 13.06 8.95 0.96
C TRP A 31 11.75 8.19 0.68
N GLU A 32 11.24 7.39 1.64
CA GLU A 32 9.93 6.72 1.52
C GLU A 32 8.79 7.74 1.44
N LYS A 33 8.85 8.80 2.25
CA LYS A 33 7.89 9.92 2.16
C LYS A 33 7.96 10.61 0.81
N ASN A 34 9.15 10.83 0.28
CA ASN A 34 9.34 11.45 -1.03
C ASN A 34 8.74 10.57 -2.15
N GLN A 35 8.95 9.26 -2.10
CA GLN A 35 8.35 8.32 -3.05
C GLN A 35 6.82 8.35 -3.02
N LEU A 36 6.20 8.40 -1.82
CA LEU A 36 4.76 8.51 -1.70
C LEU A 36 4.21 9.84 -2.24
N LEU A 37 4.94 10.94 -2.08
CA LEU A 37 4.57 12.24 -2.67
C LEU A 37 4.64 12.22 -4.19
N ILE A 38 5.66 11.58 -4.76
CA ILE A 38 5.77 11.38 -6.21
C ILE A 38 4.61 10.52 -6.70
N GLY A 39 4.32 9.40 -6.04
CA GLY A 39 3.20 8.52 -6.38
C GLY A 39 1.85 9.25 -6.29
N GLN A 40 1.66 10.12 -5.29
CA GLN A 40 0.47 10.97 -5.18
C GLN A 40 0.35 11.95 -6.36
N ALA A 41 1.44 12.56 -6.79
CA ALA A 41 1.45 13.47 -7.94
C ALA A 41 1.08 12.72 -9.22
N LEU A 42 1.69 11.55 -9.45
CA LEU A 42 1.38 10.67 -10.59
C LEU A 42 -0.10 10.25 -10.61
N TYR A 43 -0.67 9.92 -9.44
CA TYR A 43 -2.08 9.60 -9.31
C TYR A 43 -2.97 10.80 -9.67
N ARG A 44 -2.68 11.97 -9.13
CA ARG A 44 -3.46 13.19 -9.40
C ARG A 44 -3.45 13.55 -10.88
N GLU A 45 -2.30 13.42 -11.52
CA GLU A 45 -2.14 13.77 -12.92
C GLU A 45 -2.82 12.78 -13.88
N ASN A 46 -2.84 11.49 -13.55
CA ASN A 46 -3.17 10.45 -14.51
C ASN A 46 -4.41 9.62 -14.16
N CYS A 47 -4.80 9.53 -12.89
CA CYS A 47 -5.76 8.53 -12.43
C CYS A 47 -7.01 9.12 -11.77
N VAL A 48 -6.89 10.28 -11.11
CA VAL A 48 -7.93 10.87 -10.27
C VAL A 48 -9.25 11.14 -11.00
N VAL A 49 -9.21 11.38 -12.31
CA VAL A 49 -10.40 11.63 -13.13
C VAL A 49 -11.34 10.43 -13.12
N CYS A 50 -10.77 9.22 -13.18
CA CYS A 50 -11.54 7.97 -13.29
C CYS A 50 -11.54 7.13 -12.01
N HIS A 51 -10.64 7.35 -11.07
CA HIS A 51 -10.48 6.53 -9.87
C HIS A 51 -10.47 7.37 -8.60
N ASP A 52 -11.00 6.82 -7.51
CA ASP A 52 -10.80 7.34 -6.16
C ASP A 52 -9.74 6.52 -5.43
N VAL A 53 -9.01 7.15 -4.50
CA VAL A 53 -8.00 6.48 -3.67
C VAL A 53 -8.33 6.55 -2.18
N ASP A 54 -9.15 7.50 -1.77
CA ASP A 54 -9.49 7.77 -0.37
C ASP A 54 -10.95 7.38 0.00
N SER A 55 -11.71 6.80 -0.92
CA SER A 55 -13.10 6.40 -0.67
C SER A 55 -13.43 5.04 -1.29
N ALA A 56 -14.01 4.15 -0.48
CA ALA A 56 -14.51 2.86 -0.96
C ALA A 56 -15.73 3.01 -1.89
N ARG A 57 -16.54 4.06 -1.68
CA ARG A 57 -17.76 4.35 -2.44
C ARG A 57 -17.49 5.36 -3.55
N SER A 58 -16.74 4.94 -4.56
CA SER A 58 -16.51 5.77 -5.73
C SER A 58 -17.74 5.77 -6.65
N LYS A 59 -18.06 6.97 -7.15
CA LYS A 59 -19.04 7.17 -8.24
C LYS A 59 -18.35 7.42 -9.58
N LYS A 60 -17.01 7.30 -9.62
CA LYS A 60 -16.22 7.50 -10.83
C LYS A 60 -16.28 6.28 -11.75
N LEU A 61 -15.83 6.46 -12.98
CA LEU A 61 -15.87 5.42 -14.02
C LEU A 61 -15.08 4.17 -13.64
N GLY A 62 -13.92 4.33 -13.02
CA GLY A 62 -13.06 3.23 -12.61
C GLY A 62 -13.27 2.81 -11.15
N PRO A 63 -12.88 1.59 -10.78
CA PRO A 63 -12.97 1.13 -9.40
C PRO A 63 -12.08 1.96 -8.47
N SER A 64 -12.52 2.12 -7.22
CA SER A 64 -11.73 2.78 -6.19
C SER A 64 -10.45 1.97 -5.86
N PHE A 65 -9.36 2.68 -5.54
CA PHE A 65 -8.12 2.10 -5.03
C PHE A 65 -8.05 2.07 -3.49
N TYR A 66 -9.07 2.59 -2.80
CA TYR A 66 -9.13 2.59 -1.34
C TYR A 66 -8.99 1.17 -0.79
N HIS A 67 -7.97 0.94 0.05
CA HIS A 67 -7.59 -0.37 0.60
C HIS A 67 -7.44 -1.46 -0.48
N LEU A 68 -6.92 -1.10 -1.66
CA LEU A 68 -6.87 -2.00 -2.81
C LEU A 68 -6.20 -3.34 -2.48
N PHE A 69 -5.01 -3.32 -1.87
CA PHE A 69 -4.23 -4.52 -1.57
C PHE A 69 -4.72 -5.31 -0.34
N GLN A 70 -5.69 -4.76 0.40
CA GLN A 70 -6.31 -5.41 1.54
C GLN A 70 -7.61 -6.15 1.17
N ARG A 71 -8.05 -6.03 -0.08
CA ARG A 71 -9.28 -6.67 -0.58
C ARG A 71 -9.03 -8.13 -0.95
N ASP A 72 -10.01 -8.98 -0.69
CA ASP A 72 -9.97 -10.36 -1.13
C ASP A 72 -10.13 -10.50 -2.65
N ARG A 73 -10.82 -9.55 -3.29
CA ARG A 73 -11.12 -9.59 -4.73
C ARG A 73 -11.13 -8.20 -5.36
N MET A 74 -10.64 -8.14 -6.59
CA MET A 74 -10.80 -6.97 -7.45
C MET A 74 -12.18 -6.98 -8.11
N PRO A 75 -12.82 -5.82 -8.33
CA PRO A 75 -14.18 -5.75 -8.87
C PRO A 75 -14.34 -6.42 -10.25
N ILE A 76 -13.31 -6.36 -11.08
CA ILE A 76 -13.38 -6.84 -12.49
C ILE A 76 -12.72 -8.21 -12.66
N ALA A 77 -11.56 -8.42 -12.03
CA ALA A 77 -10.76 -9.64 -12.26
C ALA A 77 -11.16 -10.82 -11.36
N ASN A 78 -12.05 -10.62 -10.38
CA ASN A 78 -12.47 -11.62 -9.40
C ASN A 78 -11.31 -12.40 -8.72
N ALA A 79 -10.13 -11.81 -8.68
CA ALA A 79 -8.90 -12.34 -8.10
C ALA A 79 -8.35 -11.37 -7.06
N ARG A 80 -7.48 -11.84 -6.18
CA ARG A 80 -6.80 -10.96 -5.22
C ARG A 80 -5.94 -9.93 -5.97
N PRO A 81 -5.93 -8.66 -5.50
CA PRO A 81 -5.04 -7.66 -6.05
C PRO A 81 -3.58 -8.10 -5.93
N ASN A 82 -2.84 -8.02 -7.01
CA ASN A 82 -1.39 -8.20 -7.01
C ASN A 82 -0.71 -7.13 -7.87
N ARG A 83 0.54 -6.82 -7.55
CA ARG A 83 1.28 -5.72 -8.18
C ARG A 83 1.46 -5.93 -9.68
N GLU A 84 1.82 -7.12 -10.11
CA GLU A 84 2.08 -7.43 -11.51
C GLU A 84 0.83 -7.25 -12.37
N TYR A 85 -0.33 -7.75 -11.92
CA TYR A 85 -1.59 -7.54 -12.62
C TYR A 85 -1.91 -6.05 -12.76
N ILE A 86 -1.73 -5.26 -11.68
CA ILE A 86 -2.00 -3.82 -11.69
C ILE A 86 -1.02 -3.10 -12.60
N LYS A 87 0.27 -3.45 -12.57
CA LYS A 87 1.30 -2.92 -13.46
C LYS A 87 0.96 -3.16 -14.93
N VAL A 88 0.60 -4.39 -15.28
CA VAL A 88 0.16 -4.74 -16.64
C VAL A 88 -1.08 -3.93 -17.03
N ARG A 89 -2.06 -3.80 -16.13
CA ARG A 89 -3.27 -3.01 -16.39
C ARG A 89 -2.97 -1.53 -16.63
N ILE A 90 -2.08 -0.92 -15.87
CA ILE A 90 -1.66 0.47 -16.08
C ILE A 90 -0.92 0.61 -17.40
N ARG A 91 0.01 -0.29 -17.71
CA ARG A 91 0.81 -0.24 -18.97
C ARG A 91 -0.04 -0.36 -20.21
N PHE A 92 -0.94 -1.32 -20.24
CA PHE A 92 -1.68 -1.70 -21.45
C PHE A 92 -3.14 -1.26 -21.48
N GLY A 93 -3.68 -0.78 -20.35
CA GLY A 93 -5.05 -0.32 -20.26
C GLY A 93 -6.08 -1.45 -20.28
N GLY A 94 -7.30 -1.10 -20.68
CA GLY A 94 -8.44 -1.99 -20.81
C GLY A 94 -9.56 -1.34 -21.61
N PRO A 95 -10.76 -1.93 -21.69
CA PRO A 95 -11.84 -1.41 -22.55
C PRO A 95 -12.19 0.07 -22.30
N LEU A 96 -12.13 0.52 -21.04
CA LEU A 96 -12.44 1.90 -20.64
C LEU A 96 -11.23 2.63 -20.01
N MET A 97 -10.09 1.95 -19.86
CA MET A 97 -8.89 2.51 -19.25
C MET A 97 -7.81 2.70 -20.31
N PRO A 98 -7.27 3.91 -20.48
CA PRO A 98 -6.20 4.15 -21.44
C PRO A 98 -4.91 3.42 -21.06
N ALA A 99 -4.05 3.16 -22.04
CA ALA A 99 -2.72 2.60 -21.83
C ALA A 99 -1.71 3.69 -21.51
N PHE A 100 -0.95 3.53 -20.43
CA PHE A 100 0.01 4.54 -19.95
C PHE A 100 1.47 4.26 -20.32
N ARG A 101 1.79 3.15 -21.00
CA ARG A 101 3.18 2.75 -21.35
C ARG A 101 3.99 3.79 -22.13
N ARG A 102 3.32 4.76 -22.78
CA ARG A 102 3.98 5.85 -23.51
C ARG A 102 4.17 7.11 -22.65
N LYS A 103 3.48 7.20 -21.52
CA LYS A 103 3.48 8.37 -20.63
C LYS A 103 4.23 8.11 -19.34
N LEU A 104 4.14 6.90 -18.79
CA LEU A 104 4.74 6.49 -17.53
C LEU A 104 5.82 5.43 -17.78
N THR A 105 6.97 5.61 -17.13
CA THR A 105 8.01 4.56 -17.07
C THR A 105 7.58 3.45 -16.11
N ASP A 106 8.27 2.31 -16.14
CA ASP A 106 8.02 1.22 -15.18
C ASP A 106 8.28 1.66 -13.74
N ALA A 107 9.29 2.51 -13.51
CA ALA A 107 9.58 3.08 -12.20
C ALA A 107 8.45 4.01 -11.71
N ASP A 108 7.87 4.83 -12.59
CA ASP A 108 6.72 5.67 -12.26
C ASP A 108 5.52 4.80 -11.87
N ILE A 109 5.27 3.72 -12.62
CA ILE A 109 4.17 2.79 -12.33
C ILE A 109 4.39 2.09 -10.98
N ASP A 110 5.61 1.64 -10.68
CA ASP A 110 5.93 1.02 -9.39
C ASP A 110 5.72 2.02 -8.23
N THR A 111 6.18 3.27 -8.38
CA THR A 111 5.97 4.34 -7.40
C THR A 111 4.49 4.67 -7.22
N LEU A 112 3.71 4.69 -8.29
CA LEU A 112 2.26 4.87 -8.25
C LEU A 112 1.57 3.72 -7.50
N ILE A 113 2.00 2.48 -7.72
CA ILE A 113 1.48 1.30 -7.02
C ILE A 113 1.82 1.35 -5.53
N ASP A 114 3.02 1.81 -5.14
CA ASP A 114 3.39 2.03 -3.74
C ASP A 114 2.49 3.05 -3.06
N TYR A 115 2.17 4.14 -3.75
CA TYR A 115 1.21 5.12 -3.25
C TYR A 115 -0.19 4.50 -3.07
N MET A 116 -0.69 3.73 -4.03
CA MET A 116 -1.98 3.04 -3.89
C MET A 116 -1.97 2.02 -2.75
N ALA A 117 -0.85 1.34 -2.51
CA ALA A 117 -0.70 0.38 -1.43
C ALA A 117 -0.65 1.04 -0.04
N SER A 118 -0.33 2.33 0.04
CA SER A 118 -0.31 3.10 1.29
C SER A 118 -1.70 3.59 1.73
N LYS A 119 -2.76 3.28 0.99
CA LYS A 119 -4.14 3.78 1.19
C LYS A 119 -5.12 2.70 1.75
#